data_c7fa16251c0bc48f78a89d14e6f15c6a
#
_entry.id   c7fa16251c0bc48f78a89d14e6f15c6a
#
_cell.length_a   1.000
_cell.length_b   1.000
_cell.length_c   1.000
_cell.angle_alpha   90.00
_cell.angle_beta   90.00
_cell.angle_gamma   90.00
#
_symmetry.space_group_name_H-M   'P 1'
#
loop_
_entity.id
_entity.type
_entity.pdbx_description
1 polymer ?
#
loop_
_entity_poly.entity_id
_entity_poly.type
_entity_poly.pdbx_seq_one_letter_code
_entity_poly.pdbx_strand_id
1 'polypeptide(L)'
;MKFFVDTADVAEIRALAETGLLDGVTTNPSLIMKAGRPMADVIAEICDIVDGPVSAEVTATEVDAMLAEGRKLAKIAPNVTVKVPLTWDGLRACRTLTGEGTMVNVTLCFSAVQALLAAKAGATFVSPFIGRLDDIGLDGMQLIREIRTVFDNYPELTTQLLAASLRTSNHVRDCALAGADVATI
;
A
#
# COMPACT_ATOMS: atom_id res chain seq x y z
N MET A 1 -7.73 5.02 12.62
CA MET A 1 -6.67 4.45 11.77
C MET A 1 -7.06 3.02 11.44
N LYS A 2 -7.00 2.64 10.17
CA LYS A 2 -7.26 1.27 9.71
C LYS A 2 -6.05 0.38 9.96
N PHE A 3 -6.29 -0.91 10.21
CA PHE A 3 -5.25 -1.92 10.35
C PHE A 3 -5.23 -2.84 9.13
N PHE A 4 -4.11 -2.84 8.41
CA PHE A 4 -3.82 -3.83 7.39
C PHE A 4 -2.74 -4.78 7.93
N VAL A 5 -2.68 -5.99 7.37
CA VAL A 5 -1.59 -6.94 7.64
C VAL A 5 -0.71 -7.10 6.40
N ASP A 6 0.63 -7.15 6.59
CA ASP A 6 1.60 -7.31 5.49
C ASP A 6 2.03 -8.77 5.37
N THR A 7 1.16 -9.59 4.80
CA THR A 7 1.40 -11.04 4.65
C THR A 7 0.69 -11.61 3.42
N ALA A 8 1.15 -12.75 2.92
CA ALA A 8 0.48 -13.59 1.94
C ALA A 8 0.09 -14.97 2.52
N ASP A 9 0.23 -15.15 3.84
CA ASP A 9 -0.22 -16.36 4.53
C ASP A 9 -1.73 -16.30 4.75
N VAL A 10 -2.45 -17.09 3.97
CA VAL A 10 -3.91 -17.13 3.99
C VAL A 10 -4.46 -17.59 5.33
N ALA A 11 -3.77 -18.49 6.03
CA ALA A 11 -4.22 -18.99 7.34
C ALA A 11 -4.12 -17.89 8.40
N GLU A 12 -3.02 -17.11 8.39
CA GLU A 12 -2.84 -15.94 9.26
C GLU A 12 -3.91 -14.87 8.97
N ILE A 13 -4.14 -14.55 7.70
CA ILE A 13 -5.15 -13.57 7.30
C ILE A 13 -6.54 -13.98 7.79
N ARG A 14 -6.91 -15.26 7.63
CA ARG A 14 -8.19 -15.79 8.09
C ARG A 14 -8.37 -15.65 9.61
N ALA A 15 -7.36 -16.02 10.37
CA ALA A 15 -7.37 -15.90 11.83
C ALA A 15 -7.50 -14.42 12.28
N LEU A 16 -6.84 -13.49 11.59
CA LEU A 16 -6.96 -12.07 11.88
C LEU A 16 -8.33 -11.50 11.46
N ALA A 17 -8.87 -11.92 10.33
CA ALA A 17 -10.19 -11.50 9.86
C ALA A 17 -11.31 -11.91 10.84
N GLU A 18 -11.21 -13.09 11.47
CA GLU A 18 -12.16 -13.55 12.51
C GLU A 18 -12.22 -12.62 13.73
N THR A 19 -11.19 -11.81 13.97
CA THR A 19 -11.19 -10.82 15.06
C THR A 19 -12.09 -9.63 14.79
N GLY A 20 -12.46 -9.38 13.53
CA GLY A 20 -13.20 -8.20 13.08
C GLY A 20 -12.38 -6.89 13.10
N LEU A 21 -11.06 -6.97 13.29
CA LEU A 21 -10.17 -5.80 13.37
C LEU A 21 -9.34 -5.58 12.10
N LEU A 22 -9.39 -6.50 11.15
CA LEU A 22 -8.63 -6.44 9.91
C LEU A 22 -9.40 -5.64 8.85
N ASP A 23 -8.83 -4.50 8.43
CA ASP A 23 -9.44 -3.61 7.44
C ASP A 23 -8.91 -3.81 6.01
N GLY A 24 -7.82 -4.57 5.83
CA GLY A 24 -7.23 -4.84 4.53
C GLY A 24 -5.91 -5.60 4.62
N VAL A 25 -5.31 -5.85 3.45
CA VAL A 25 -4.06 -6.62 3.35
C VAL A 25 -3.10 -5.94 2.39
N THR A 26 -1.82 -5.90 2.74
CA THR A 26 -0.75 -5.62 1.78
C THR A 26 0.05 -6.88 1.50
N THR A 27 0.36 -7.09 0.23
CA THR A 27 1.31 -8.10 -0.20
C THR A 27 2.47 -7.46 -0.95
N ASN A 28 3.49 -8.25 -1.22
CA ASN A 28 4.61 -7.87 -2.07
C ASN A 28 5.18 -9.12 -2.76
N PRO A 29 6.02 -8.96 -3.82
CA PRO A 29 6.55 -10.12 -4.55
C PRO A 29 7.28 -11.14 -3.68
N SER A 30 7.98 -10.69 -2.64
CA SER A 30 8.72 -11.59 -1.73
C SER A 30 7.78 -12.44 -0.86
N LEU A 31 6.68 -11.86 -0.38
CA LEU A 31 5.66 -12.58 0.39
C LEU A 31 4.93 -13.59 -0.49
N ILE A 32 4.54 -13.20 -1.70
CA ILE A 32 3.91 -14.11 -2.67
C ILE A 32 4.85 -15.27 -3.03
N MET A 33 6.14 -14.99 -3.24
CA MET A 33 7.11 -16.04 -3.53
C MET A 33 7.25 -17.04 -2.34
N LYS A 34 7.22 -16.55 -1.11
CA LYS A 34 7.23 -17.41 0.09
C LYS A 34 5.99 -18.29 0.22
N ALA A 35 4.84 -17.82 -0.25
CA ALA A 35 3.61 -18.61 -0.26
C ALA A 35 3.70 -19.82 -1.22
N GLY A 36 4.63 -19.83 -2.18
CA GLY A 36 4.92 -20.97 -3.06
C GLY A 36 3.78 -21.33 -4.03
N ARG A 37 2.87 -20.38 -4.28
CA ARG A 37 1.66 -20.54 -5.11
C ARG A 37 1.59 -19.42 -6.16
N PRO A 38 0.85 -19.61 -7.28
CA PRO A 38 0.61 -18.54 -8.24
C PRO A 38 0.00 -17.30 -7.57
N MET A 39 0.53 -16.12 -7.90
CA MET A 39 0.08 -14.84 -7.30
C MET A 39 -1.44 -14.64 -7.45
N ALA A 40 -1.99 -14.92 -8.64
CA ALA A 40 -3.41 -14.71 -8.90
C ALA A 40 -4.30 -15.53 -7.98
N ASP A 41 -3.91 -16.79 -7.69
CA ASP A 41 -4.67 -17.68 -6.82
C ASP A 41 -4.61 -17.21 -5.36
N VAL A 42 -3.43 -16.78 -4.89
CA VAL A 42 -3.25 -16.26 -3.53
C VAL A 42 -4.05 -14.98 -3.34
N ILE A 43 -3.96 -14.03 -4.28
CA ILE A 43 -4.69 -12.74 -4.20
C ILE A 43 -6.20 -12.98 -4.25
N ALA A 44 -6.69 -13.87 -5.12
CA ALA A 44 -8.11 -14.20 -5.19
C ALA A 44 -8.62 -14.75 -3.84
N GLU A 45 -7.90 -15.70 -3.25
CA GLU A 45 -8.27 -16.30 -1.96
C GLU A 45 -8.24 -15.27 -0.82
N ILE A 46 -7.27 -14.35 -0.80
CA ILE A 46 -7.24 -13.26 0.18
C ILE A 46 -8.44 -12.33 -0.01
N CYS A 47 -8.79 -11.99 -1.25
CA CYS A 47 -9.94 -11.13 -1.55
C CYS A 47 -11.29 -11.76 -1.17
N ASP A 48 -11.38 -13.09 -1.16
CA ASP A 48 -12.57 -13.81 -0.68
C ASP A 48 -12.72 -13.79 0.86
N ILE A 49 -11.61 -13.54 1.58
CA ILE A 49 -11.59 -13.50 3.07
C ILE A 49 -11.79 -12.07 3.58
N VAL A 50 -11.26 -11.08 2.87
CA VAL A 50 -11.17 -9.69 3.33
C VAL A 50 -11.98 -8.79 2.42
N ASP A 51 -13.01 -8.12 2.97
CA ASP A 51 -13.84 -7.17 2.22
C ASP A 51 -13.07 -5.88 1.84
N GLY A 52 -12.06 -5.53 2.62
CA GLY A 52 -11.27 -4.33 2.43
C GLY A 52 -10.20 -4.45 1.33
N PRO A 53 -9.45 -3.36 1.08
CA PRO A 53 -8.45 -3.32 0.03
C PRO A 53 -7.34 -4.37 0.19
N VAL A 54 -7.00 -5.07 -0.91
CA VAL A 54 -5.92 -6.06 -0.97
C VAL A 54 -4.87 -5.58 -1.97
N SER A 55 -3.70 -5.17 -1.48
CA SER A 55 -2.62 -4.67 -2.35
C SER A 55 -1.87 -5.80 -3.02
N ALA A 56 -1.88 -5.82 -4.36
CA ALA A 56 -1.14 -6.74 -5.23
C ALA A 56 -0.13 -5.95 -6.08
N GLU A 57 1.16 -6.26 -5.92
CA GLU A 57 2.24 -5.46 -6.49
C GLU A 57 2.67 -5.99 -7.87
N VAL A 58 2.80 -5.05 -8.85
CA VAL A 58 3.41 -5.34 -10.14
C VAL A 58 4.91 -5.60 -9.99
N THR A 59 5.48 -6.39 -10.88
CA THR A 59 6.91 -6.68 -10.92
C THR A 59 7.65 -5.91 -12.03
N ALA A 60 6.90 -5.46 -13.02
CA ALA A 60 7.42 -4.65 -14.12
C ALA A 60 7.96 -3.29 -13.64
N THR A 61 8.93 -2.74 -14.38
CA THR A 61 9.57 -1.45 -14.10
C THR A 61 9.21 -0.36 -15.11
N GLU A 62 8.75 -0.76 -16.30
CA GLU A 62 8.37 0.14 -17.39
C GLU A 62 6.84 0.35 -17.43
N VAL A 63 6.37 1.53 -17.78
CA VAL A 63 4.96 1.94 -17.68
C VAL A 63 4.01 1.00 -18.43
N ASP A 64 4.32 0.62 -19.66
CA ASP A 64 3.43 -0.22 -20.48
C ASP A 64 3.29 -1.64 -19.90
N ALA A 65 4.39 -2.20 -19.40
CA ALA A 65 4.39 -3.48 -18.72
C ALA A 65 3.66 -3.42 -17.37
N MET A 66 3.87 -2.36 -16.58
CA MET A 66 3.12 -2.10 -15.34
C MET A 66 1.61 -2.03 -15.58
N LEU A 67 1.18 -1.33 -16.65
CA LEU A 67 -0.23 -1.23 -17.02
C LEU A 67 -0.81 -2.58 -17.42
N ALA A 68 -0.05 -3.38 -18.18
CA ALA A 68 -0.48 -4.71 -18.59
C ALA A 68 -0.64 -5.65 -17.38
N GLU A 69 0.32 -5.64 -16.44
CA GLU A 69 0.23 -6.40 -15.18
C GLU A 69 -0.88 -5.87 -14.29
N GLY A 70 -0.94 -4.56 -14.05
CA GLY A 70 -1.91 -3.92 -13.18
C GLY A 70 -3.36 -4.19 -13.60
N ARG A 71 -3.66 -4.11 -14.90
CA ARG A 71 -4.99 -4.45 -15.44
C ARG A 71 -5.35 -5.93 -15.27
N LYS A 72 -4.36 -6.84 -15.27
CA LYS A 72 -4.60 -8.25 -14.95
C LYS A 72 -4.90 -8.44 -13.47
N LEU A 73 -4.14 -7.79 -12.60
CA LEU A 73 -4.35 -7.85 -11.16
C LEU A 73 -5.73 -7.27 -10.77
N ALA A 74 -6.09 -6.11 -11.31
CA ALA A 74 -7.37 -5.46 -11.04
C ALA A 74 -8.61 -6.30 -11.45
N LYS A 75 -8.45 -7.28 -12.36
CA LYS A 75 -9.52 -8.18 -12.77
C LYS A 75 -9.73 -9.38 -11.85
N ILE A 76 -8.84 -9.61 -10.89
CA ILE A 76 -8.94 -10.75 -9.96
C ILE A 76 -10.15 -10.58 -9.04
N ALA A 77 -10.30 -9.40 -8.43
CA ALA A 77 -11.42 -9.06 -7.56
C ALA A 77 -11.61 -7.54 -7.46
N PRO A 78 -12.81 -7.05 -7.13
CA PRO A 78 -13.12 -5.61 -7.08
C PRO A 78 -12.38 -4.85 -5.99
N ASN A 79 -11.92 -5.52 -4.94
CA ASN A 79 -11.16 -4.95 -3.82
C ASN A 79 -9.64 -5.04 -4.01
N VAL A 80 -9.15 -5.50 -5.16
CA VAL A 80 -7.73 -5.45 -5.48
C VAL A 80 -7.27 -4.00 -5.62
N THR A 81 -6.21 -3.67 -4.91
CA THR A 81 -5.48 -2.41 -5.02
C THR A 81 -4.15 -2.69 -5.73
N VAL A 82 -3.98 -2.19 -6.95
CA VAL A 82 -2.74 -2.40 -7.69
C VAL A 82 -1.61 -1.61 -7.05
N LYS A 83 -0.53 -2.29 -6.65
CA LYS A 83 0.61 -1.65 -6.01
C LYS A 83 1.72 -1.42 -7.02
N VAL A 84 2.19 -0.18 -7.13
CA VAL A 84 3.23 0.26 -8.08
C VAL A 84 4.35 1.01 -7.36
N PRO A 85 5.61 0.90 -7.80
CA PRO A 85 6.72 1.62 -7.18
C PRO A 85 6.63 3.13 -7.45
N LEU A 86 7.16 3.94 -6.55
CA LEU A 86 7.21 5.41 -6.69
C LEU A 86 8.38 5.81 -7.59
N THR A 87 8.22 5.54 -8.88
CA THR A 87 9.08 5.99 -10.00
C THR A 87 8.27 6.87 -10.94
N TRP A 88 8.90 7.52 -11.90
CA TRP A 88 8.17 8.26 -12.93
C TRP A 88 7.19 7.38 -13.71
N ASP A 89 7.61 6.16 -14.05
CA ASP A 89 6.75 5.20 -14.74
C ASP A 89 5.65 4.65 -13.83
N GLY A 90 5.94 4.44 -12.55
CA GLY A 90 4.92 4.08 -11.56
C GLY A 90 3.87 5.17 -11.35
N LEU A 91 4.27 6.46 -11.36
CA LEU A 91 3.33 7.59 -11.28
C LEU A 91 2.46 7.69 -12.54
N ARG A 92 3.02 7.44 -13.74
CA ARG A 92 2.27 7.37 -15.00
C ARG A 92 1.28 6.21 -14.99
N ALA A 93 1.72 5.03 -14.53
CA ALA A 93 0.85 3.86 -14.38
C ALA A 93 -0.27 4.14 -13.36
N CYS A 94 0.06 4.74 -12.21
CA CYS A 94 -0.93 5.17 -11.21
C CYS A 94 -2.00 6.08 -11.84
N ARG A 95 -1.60 7.15 -12.53
CA ARG A 95 -2.51 8.10 -13.17
C ARG A 95 -3.46 7.42 -14.16
N THR A 96 -2.96 6.47 -14.93
CA THR A 96 -3.75 5.75 -15.92
C THR A 96 -4.74 4.78 -15.25
N LEU A 97 -4.24 3.94 -14.33
CA LEU A 97 -5.07 2.94 -13.64
C LEU A 97 -6.17 3.59 -12.79
N THR A 98 -5.88 4.69 -12.10
CA THR A 98 -6.90 5.42 -11.33
C THR A 98 -7.92 6.08 -12.22
N GLY A 99 -7.53 6.58 -13.39
CA GLY A 99 -8.43 7.07 -14.42
C GLY A 99 -9.35 5.97 -15.01
N GLU A 100 -8.95 4.72 -14.91
CA GLU A 100 -9.73 3.53 -15.28
C GLU A 100 -10.61 3.00 -14.13
N GLY A 101 -10.59 3.66 -12.96
CA GLY A 101 -11.38 3.28 -11.77
C GLY A 101 -10.70 2.25 -10.87
N THR A 102 -9.42 1.91 -11.11
CA THR A 102 -8.66 0.96 -10.29
C THR A 102 -8.07 1.66 -9.05
N MET A 103 -8.21 1.06 -7.87
CA MET A 103 -7.48 1.50 -6.69
C MET A 103 -5.98 1.26 -6.87
N VAL A 104 -5.16 2.26 -6.51
CA VAL A 104 -3.70 2.16 -6.62
C VAL A 104 -3.02 2.54 -5.31
N ASN A 105 -2.05 1.71 -4.91
CA ASN A 105 -1.13 1.96 -3.80
C ASN A 105 0.26 2.27 -4.35
N VAL A 106 0.72 3.51 -4.21
CA VAL A 106 2.07 3.91 -4.63
C VAL A 106 3.04 3.65 -3.49
N THR A 107 3.94 2.68 -3.69
CA THR A 107 4.86 2.18 -2.64
C THR A 107 6.29 2.67 -2.83
N LEU A 108 7.16 2.37 -1.84
CA LEU A 108 8.56 2.83 -1.80
C LEU A 108 8.67 4.35 -1.75
N CYS A 109 7.84 4.95 -0.89
CA CYS A 109 7.87 6.38 -0.64
C CYS A 109 8.85 6.70 0.50
N PHE A 110 9.77 7.65 0.27
CA PHE A 110 10.84 8.04 1.19
C PHE A 110 10.94 9.54 1.42
N SER A 111 10.00 10.35 0.88
CA SER A 111 9.93 11.79 1.14
C SER A 111 8.50 12.33 1.01
N ALA A 112 8.21 13.44 1.67
CA ALA A 112 6.91 14.10 1.59
C ALA A 112 6.60 14.62 0.16
N VAL A 113 7.63 15.05 -0.58
CA VAL A 113 7.47 15.47 -1.98
C VAL A 113 7.07 14.28 -2.86
N GLN A 114 7.66 13.10 -2.65
CA GLN A 114 7.25 11.90 -3.34
C GLN A 114 5.79 11.54 -3.04
N ALA A 115 5.36 11.63 -1.77
CA ALA A 115 3.97 11.38 -1.39
C ALA A 115 3.00 12.36 -2.07
N LEU A 116 3.37 13.64 -2.15
CA LEU A 116 2.58 14.66 -2.86
C LEU A 116 2.46 14.34 -4.35
N LEU A 117 3.52 13.86 -5.01
CA LEU A 117 3.46 13.44 -6.41
C LEU A 117 2.52 12.25 -6.60
N ALA A 118 2.56 11.25 -5.70
CA ALA A 118 1.64 10.11 -5.72
C ALA A 118 0.18 10.56 -5.57
N ALA A 119 -0.09 11.48 -4.64
CA ALA A 119 -1.42 12.05 -4.43
C ALA A 119 -1.92 12.80 -5.67
N LYS A 120 -1.07 13.61 -6.30
CA LYS A 120 -1.39 14.31 -7.56
C LYS A 120 -1.61 13.35 -8.74
N ALA A 121 -0.99 12.18 -8.73
CA ALA A 121 -1.26 11.13 -9.70
C ALA A 121 -2.60 10.41 -9.45
N GLY A 122 -3.27 10.67 -8.33
CA GLY A 122 -4.58 10.11 -7.98
C GLY A 122 -4.49 8.81 -7.19
N ALA A 123 -3.37 8.51 -6.55
CA ALA A 123 -3.19 7.31 -5.73
C ALA A 123 -4.29 7.18 -4.66
N THR A 124 -4.85 5.99 -4.48
CA THR A 124 -5.75 5.68 -3.36
C THR A 124 -4.96 5.64 -2.06
N PHE A 125 -3.78 5.02 -2.09
CA PHE A 125 -2.84 4.96 -0.97
C PHE A 125 -1.45 5.36 -1.43
N VAL A 126 -0.69 5.97 -0.51
CA VAL A 126 0.76 6.09 -0.61
C VAL A 126 1.38 5.40 0.59
N SER A 127 2.41 4.58 0.37
CA SER A 127 3.05 3.78 1.41
C SER A 127 4.48 4.29 1.70
N PRO A 128 4.66 5.23 2.64
CA PRO A 128 5.97 5.60 3.17
C PRO A 128 6.54 4.51 4.07
N PHE A 129 7.86 4.29 3.96
CA PHE A 129 8.59 3.21 4.62
C PHE A 129 9.34 3.71 5.85
N ILE A 130 8.76 3.52 7.04
CA ILE A 130 9.33 3.96 8.32
C ILE A 130 10.61 3.19 8.63
N GLY A 131 10.52 1.87 8.78
CA GLY A 131 11.64 1.06 9.23
C GLY A 131 12.84 1.05 8.28
N ARG A 132 12.62 1.27 6.97
CA ARG A 132 13.72 1.42 6.00
C ARG A 132 14.53 2.69 6.23
N LEU A 133 13.91 3.77 6.69
CA LEU A 133 14.59 5.00 7.08
C LEU A 133 15.35 4.80 8.40
N ASP A 134 14.73 4.13 9.37
CA ASP A 134 15.38 3.80 10.64
C ASP A 134 16.62 2.93 10.43
N ASP A 135 16.56 1.97 9.48
CA ASP A 135 17.69 1.08 9.13
C ASP A 135 18.95 1.86 8.69
N ILE A 136 18.80 3.08 8.21
CA ILE A 136 19.91 3.98 7.79
C ILE A 136 20.12 5.17 8.74
N GLY A 137 19.53 5.12 9.94
CA GLY A 137 19.73 6.11 11.00
C GLY A 137 18.93 7.41 10.82
N LEU A 138 17.87 7.41 10.01
CA LEU A 138 16.94 8.53 9.90
C LEU A 138 15.69 8.27 10.76
N ASP A 139 15.00 9.33 11.20
CA ASP A 139 13.70 9.19 11.88
C ASP A 139 12.59 8.94 10.86
N GLY A 140 12.20 7.65 10.69
CA GLY A 140 11.14 7.27 9.78
C GLY A 140 9.77 7.85 10.15
N MET A 141 9.54 8.13 11.44
CA MET A 141 8.30 8.77 11.89
C MET A 141 8.22 10.25 11.50
N GLN A 142 9.35 10.92 11.30
CA GLN A 142 9.36 12.29 10.78
C GLN A 142 8.70 12.36 9.40
N LEU A 143 8.97 11.37 8.53
CA LEU A 143 8.35 11.29 7.21
C LEU A 143 6.81 11.22 7.30
N ILE A 144 6.26 10.43 8.23
CA ILE A 144 4.81 10.34 8.42
C ILE A 144 4.21 11.70 8.82
N ARG A 145 4.84 12.40 9.78
CA ARG A 145 4.39 13.74 10.23
C ARG A 145 4.42 14.76 9.10
N GLU A 146 5.48 14.77 8.30
CA GLU A 146 5.62 15.67 7.16
C GLU A 146 4.55 15.42 6.09
N ILE A 147 4.31 14.15 5.71
CA ILE A 147 3.29 13.80 4.73
C ILE A 147 1.91 14.22 5.25
N ARG A 148 1.59 13.92 6.51
CA ARG A 148 0.30 14.30 7.09
C ARG A 148 0.12 15.81 7.07
N THR A 149 1.13 16.57 7.47
CA THR A 149 1.09 18.04 7.43
C THR A 149 0.86 18.56 6.01
N VAL A 150 1.52 17.97 5.01
CA VAL A 150 1.29 18.33 3.60
C VAL A 150 -0.15 18.03 3.19
N PHE A 151 -0.67 16.84 3.48
CA PHE A 151 -2.02 16.46 3.07
C PHE A 151 -3.10 17.28 3.77
N ASP A 152 -2.89 17.66 5.03
CA ASP A 152 -3.83 18.53 5.76
C ASP A 152 -3.95 19.95 5.18
N ASN A 153 -2.91 20.44 4.50
CA ASN A 153 -2.94 21.73 3.81
C ASN A 153 -3.71 21.70 2.48
N TYR A 154 -4.01 20.51 1.95
CA TYR A 154 -4.67 20.32 0.65
C TYR A 154 -5.81 19.31 0.76
N PRO A 155 -6.98 19.73 1.31
CA PRO A 155 -8.11 18.84 1.58
C PRO A 155 -8.73 18.20 0.34
N GLU A 156 -8.39 18.68 -0.85
CA GLU A 156 -8.77 18.06 -2.12
C GLU A 156 -7.99 16.80 -2.44
N LEU A 157 -6.86 16.55 -1.75
CA LEU A 157 -6.10 15.31 -1.89
C LEU A 157 -6.76 14.21 -1.05
N THR A 158 -7.36 13.23 -1.73
CA THR A 158 -8.08 12.12 -1.08
C THR A 158 -7.22 10.90 -0.82
N THR A 159 -5.94 10.95 -1.18
CA THR A 159 -4.98 9.86 -0.97
C THR A 159 -4.79 9.56 0.51
N GLN A 160 -4.94 8.29 0.89
CA GLN A 160 -4.73 7.83 2.26
C GLN A 160 -3.26 7.55 2.52
N LEU A 161 -2.78 8.00 3.70
CA LEU A 161 -1.44 7.75 4.19
C LEU A 161 -1.37 6.36 4.83
N LEU A 162 -0.77 5.40 4.13
CA LEU A 162 -0.59 4.02 4.57
C LEU A 162 0.83 3.82 5.09
N ALA A 163 1.00 3.88 6.41
CA ALA A 163 2.28 3.67 7.06
C ALA A 163 2.75 2.22 6.88
N ALA A 164 3.94 2.05 6.29
CA ALA A 164 4.50 0.74 5.94
C ALA A 164 5.90 0.54 6.54
N SER A 165 6.38 -0.73 6.47
CA SER A 165 7.68 -1.10 7.05
C SER A 165 7.75 -0.78 8.55
N LEU A 166 6.68 -1.07 9.28
CA LEU A 166 6.64 -0.92 10.72
C LEU A 166 7.47 -2.03 11.38
N ARG A 167 8.16 -1.69 12.49
CA ARG A 167 9.07 -2.62 13.18
C ARG A 167 8.66 -2.89 14.63
N THR A 168 7.86 -2.01 15.22
CA THR A 168 7.51 -2.06 16.65
C THR A 168 6.08 -1.58 16.89
N SER A 169 5.49 -1.98 18.02
CA SER A 169 4.20 -1.45 18.46
C SER A 169 4.23 0.07 18.72
N ASN A 170 5.41 0.62 19.04
CA ASN A 170 5.58 2.07 19.15
C ASN A 170 5.35 2.77 17.81
N HIS A 171 5.83 2.21 16.68
CA HIS A 171 5.53 2.76 15.36
C HIS A 171 4.02 2.82 15.09
N VAL A 172 3.26 1.78 15.47
CA VAL A 172 1.80 1.77 15.31
C VAL A 172 1.15 2.90 16.12
N ARG A 173 1.52 3.04 17.41
CA ARG A 173 1.04 4.12 18.26
C ARG A 173 1.39 5.50 17.69
N ASP A 174 2.63 5.68 17.27
CA ASP A 174 3.14 6.97 16.81
C ASP A 174 2.54 7.35 15.44
N CYS A 175 2.25 6.36 14.58
CA CYS A 175 1.47 6.55 13.34
C CYS A 175 0.04 7.02 13.65
N ALA A 176 -0.61 6.42 14.66
CA ALA A 176 -1.94 6.84 15.07
C ALA A 176 -1.95 8.28 15.62
N LEU A 177 -0.93 8.64 16.43
CA LEU A 177 -0.77 10.00 16.96
C LEU A 177 -0.46 11.03 15.87
N ALA A 178 0.27 10.62 14.82
CA ALA A 178 0.61 11.46 13.67
C ALA A 178 -0.53 11.59 12.65
N GLY A 179 -1.62 10.83 12.79
CA GLY A 179 -2.78 10.90 11.90
C GLY A 179 -2.61 10.08 10.61
N ALA A 180 -1.83 9.00 10.61
CA ALA A 180 -1.83 8.06 9.50
C ALA A 180 -3.24 7.43 9.33
N ASP A 181 -3.69 7.28 8.08
CA ASP A 181 -5.01 6.72 7.78
C ASP A 181 -5.01 5.19 7.95
N VAL A 182 -3.90 4.55 7.62
CA VAL A 182 -3.70 3.10 7.64
C VAL A 182 -2.32 2.78 8.21
N ALA A 183 -2.21 1.69 8.96
CA ALA A 183 -0.94 1.05 9.33
C ALA A 183 -0.96 -0.39 8.82
N THR A 184 0.05 -0.81 8.05
CA THR A 184 0.23 -2.22 7.67
C THR A 184 1.32 -2.84 8.53
N ILE A 185 0.96 -3.93 9.23
CA ILE A 185 1.71 -4.52 10.35
C ILE A 185 2.20 -5.90 9.96
#